data_7acefab97db462e954d46a5ad2e38c99
#
_entry.id   7acefab97db462e954d46a5ad2e38c99
#
_cell.length_a   1.000
_cell.length_b   1.000
_cell.length_c   1.000
_cell.angle_alpha   90.00
_cell.angle_beta   90.00
_cell.angle_gamma   90.00
#
_symmetry.space_group_name_H-M   'P 1'
#
loop_
_entity.id
_entity.type
_entity.pdbx_description
1 polymer ?
#
loop_
_entity_poly.entity_id
_entity_poly.type
_entity_poly.pdbx_seq_one_letter_code
_entity_poly.pdbx_strand_id
1 'polypeptide(L)'
;MKALRFHANIPRYIVTKFLGKITKSAYLSFFPPTKLDDIPEPLVREGWVKIKTKYAGICGSDVNTILLQESPLLEPLCSFPAVLGHENVGIIQEIGSDVSNVNISDRVVLDPILSCIPRGIEPVCQNCEQSNTVLCENFDRGNLSPAFDTGWCRDTGGAFSQYYLAHESQVHKVPENVSDKNAVLVEPFTIGIHAVLRHFPKDNETIIVIGTGIIGLMVIIALRALGSKAKIIAMDKSEFQGIFAVEKAGADEFIQVKKGYYKKIAQQFNARLYKPILEQKELIVGGGADIVFECVGIPTTIEDALRFTKSGGRIVLIGNPHKISVDWSLIWSRELQVLGSFASTLEKEKNVTKHAFEIALEKMSSEVVDVSWMITHKFNFPKDYKKALKYSMNKERYGVVKAVFSFNS
;
A
#
# COMPACT_ATOMS: atom_id res chain seq x y z
N MET A 1 -8.49 -17.33 19.97
CA MET A 1 -7.23 -16.69 19.61
C MET A 1 -7.28 -15.17 19.77
N LYS A 2 -6.13 -14.52 20.00
CA LYS A 2 -6.07 -13.04 20.06
C LYS A 2 -6.08 -12.44 18.65
N ALA A 3 -6.89 -11.38 18.47
CA ALA A 3 -6.99 -10.66 17.20
C ALA A 3 -7.20 -9.16 17.44
N LEU A 4 -6.54 -8.31 16.64
CA LEU A 4 -6.73 -6.86 16.70
C LEU A 4 -7.83 -6.45 15.73
N ARG A 5 -9.01 -6.11 16.27
CA ARG A 5 -10.22 -5.81 15.50
C ARG A 5 -10.53 -4.32 15.49
N PHE A 6 -10.94 -3.82 14.34
CA PHE A 6 -11.56 -2.51 14.21
C PHE A 6 -13.08 -2.64 14.40
N HIS A 7 -13.66 -1.75 15.23
CA HIS A 7 -15.07 -1.72 15.55
C HIS A 7 -15.72 -0.42 15.05
N ALA A 8 -16.51 -0.51 14.00
CA ALA A 8 -17.29 0.62 13.49
C ALA A 8 -18.49 0.87 14.41
N ASN A 9 -18.31 1.71 15.44
CA ASN A 9 -19.36 2.14 16.35
C ASN A 9 -19.48 3.66 16.26
N ILE A 10 -20.62 4.18 15.79
CA ILE A 10 -20.81 5.61 15.48
C ILE A 10 -20.56 6.51 16.71
N PRO A 11 -21.13 6.27 17.91
CA PRO A 11 -20.82 7.07 19.10
C PRO A 11 -19.32 7.09 19.41
N ARG A 12 -18.67 5.92 19.37
CA ARG A 12 -17.22 5.80 19.60
C ARG A 12 -16.42 6.55 18.53
N TYR A 13 -16.81 6.42 17.26
CA TYR A 13 -16.18 7.14 16.15
C TYR A 13 -16.18 8.64 16.39
N ILE A 14 -17.35 9.23 16.73
CA ILE A 14 -17.48 10.67 16.95
C ILE A 14 -16.59 11.13 18.12
N VAL A 15 -16.68 10.44 19.27
CA VAL A 15 -15.90 10.79 20.47
C VAL A 15 -14.40 10.67 20.20
N THR A 16 -13.97 9.55 19.60
CA THR A 16 -12.53 9.33 19.31
C THR A 16 -12.00 10.33 18.29
N LYS A 17 -12.76 10.65 17.25
CA LYS A 17 -12.36 11.64 16.24
C LYS A 17 -12.25 13.05 16.83
N PHE A 18 -13.14 13.41 17.76
CA PHE A 18 -13.05 14.68 18.47
C PHE A 18 -11.83 14.76 19.38
N LEU A 19 -11.63 13.75 20.24
CA LEU A 19 -10.49 13.69 21.16
C LEU A 19 -9.16 13.54 20.39
N GLY A 20 -9.16 12.86 19.27
CA GLY A 20 -8.00 12.67 18.38
C GLY A 20 -7.43 13.96 17.80
N LYS A 21 -8.26 15.02 17.67
CA LYS A 21 -7.79 16.37 17.30
C LYS A 21 -6.92 16.99 18.39
N ILE A 22 -7.13 16.60 19.66
CA ILE A 22 -6.39 17.11 20.81
C ILE A 22 -5.14 16.25 21.05
N THR A 23 -5.30 14.93 21.01
CA THR A 23 -4.18 14.00 21.24
C THR A 23 -4.33 12.69 20.47
N LYS A 24 -3.28 12.28 19.76
CA LYS A 24 -3.25 10.97 19.09
C LYS A 24 -3.38 9.78 20.05
N SER A 25 -3.11 9.98 21.35
CA SER A 25 -3.29 8.95 22.37
C SER A 25 -4.74 8.49 22.50
N ALA A 26 -5.71 9.31 22.11
CA ALA A 26 -7.14 8.97 22.15
C ALA A 26 -7.45 7.71 21.31
N TYR A 27 -6.76 7.54 20.19
CA TYR A 27 -6.94 6.37 19.31
C TYR A 27 -6.44 5.05 19.92
N LEU A 28 -5.65 5.10 20.99
CA LEU A 28 -5.06 3.90 21.61
C LEU A 28 -5.52 3.66 23.06
N SER A 29 -6.10 4.64 23.73
CA SER A 29 -6.24 4.58 25.19
C SER A 29 -7.66 4.79 25.70
N PHE A 30 -8.38 5.86 25.30
CA PHE A 30 -9.66 6.21 25.95
C PHE A 30 -10.86 5.48 25.33
N PHE A 31 -11.05 5.64 24.03
CA PHE A 31 -12.11 4.96 23.28
C PHE A 31 -11.56 4.45 21.95
N PRO A 32 -10.56 3.55 22.00
CA PRO A 32 -9.90 3.13 20.78
C PRO A 32 -10.90 2.48 19.81
N PRO A 33 -10.83 2.79 18.51
CA PRO A 33 -11.65 2.12 17.51
C PRO A 33 -11.23 0.68 17.31
N THR A 34 -9.99 0.34 17.73
CA THR A 34 -9.46 -1.02 17.70
C THR A 34 -9.40 -1.64 19.10
N LYS A 35 -9.68 -2.93 19.17
CA LYS A 35 -9.55 -3.73 20.39
C LYS A 35 -8.82 -5.02 20.10
N LEU A 36 -8.05 -5.48 21.10
CA LEU A 36 -7.52 -6.82 21.12
C LEU A 36 -8.59 -7.75 21.71
N ASP A 37 -9.30 -8.45 20.84
CA ASP A 37 -10.38 -9.34 21.21
C ASP A 37 -9.90 -10.80 21.30
N ASP A 38 -10.60 -11.59 22.12
CA ASP A 38 -10.54 -13.05 22.06
C ASP A 38 -11.65 -13.52 21.11
N ILE A 39 -11.27 -14.16 20.02
CA ILE A 39 -12.20 -14.69 19.03
C ILE A 39 -11.94 -16.19 18.81
N PRO A 40 -12.94 -16.97 18.38
CA PRO A 40 -12.71 -18.35 17.97
C PRO A 40 -11.72 -18.42 16.80
N GLU A 41 -11.04 -19.54 16.65
CA GLU A 41 -10.28 -19.80 15.44
C GLU A 41 -11.24 -19.94 14.25
N PRO A 42 -10.87 -19.41 13.06
CA PRO A 42 -11.72 -19.56 11.90
C PRO A 42 -11.77 -21.02 11.43
N LEU A 43 -12.96 -21.45 11.02
CA LEU A 43 -13.16 -22.76 10.43
C LEU A 43 -12.91 -22.71 8.93
N VAL A 44 -12.12 -23.67 8.45
CA VAL A 44 -11.85 -23.81 7.03
C VAL A 44 -13.12 -24.26 6.28
N ARG A 45 -13.28 -23.79 5.08
CA ARG A 45 -14.37 -24.10 4.17
C ARG A 45 -13.81 -24.50 2.79
N GLU A 46 -14.66 -25.03 1.96
CA GLU A 46 -14.35 -25.43 0.57
C GLU A 46 -13.65 -24.32 -0.20
N GLY A 47 -12.54 -24.64 -0.89
CA GLY A 47 -11.73 -23.69 -1.65
C GLY A 47 -10.87 -22.73 -0.81
N TRP A 48 -10.91 -22.85 0.54
CA TRP A 48 -10.20 -21.94 1.45
C TRP A 48 -9.10 -22.65 2.23
N VAL A 49 -8.15 -21.86 2.68
CA VAL A 49 -7.06 -22.29 3.55
C VAL A 49 -7.03 -21.46 4.83
N LYS A 50 -6.59 -22.09 5.93
CA LYS A 50 -6.28 -21.42 7.19
C LYS A 50 -4.77 -21.19 7.27
N ILE A 51 -4.39 -19.93 7.39
CA ILE A 51 -3.00 -19.50 7.43
C ILE A 51 -2.64 -19.10 8.86
N LYS A 52 -1.56 -19.69 9.40
CA LYS A 52 -0.93 -19.26 10.64
C LYS A 52 0.00 -18.11 10.35
N THR A 53 -0.26 -16.94 10.90
CA THR A 53 0.53 -15.74 10.69
C THR A 53 1.93 -15.89 11.30
N LYS A 54 2.95 -15.56 10.54
CA LYS A 54 4.36 -15.53 10.99
C LYS A 54 4.85 -14.10 11.20
N TYR A 55 4.64 -13.26 10.18
CA TYR A 55 4.81 -11.81 10.24
C TYR A 55 3.62 -11.11 9.59
N ALA A 56 3.26 -9.95 10.14
CA ALA A 56 2.28 -9.06 9.54
C ALA A 56 2.81 -7.62 9.50
N GLY A 57 2.84 -7.01 8.32
CA GLY A 57 3.23 -5.63 8.12
C GLY A 57 2.12 -4.68 8.58
N ILE A 58 2.50 -3.52 9.14
CA ILE A 58 1.54 -2.47 9.47
C ILE A 58 1.53 -1.47 8.32
N CYS A 59 0.44 -1.46 7.56
CA CYS A 59 0.24 -0.58 6.42
C CYS A 59 -0.16 0.84 6.85
N GLY A 60 0.03 1.81 5.96
CA GLY A 60 -0.49 3.15 6.11
C GLY A 60 -2.02 3.18 6.18
N SER A 61 -2.69 2.34 5.41
CA SER A 61 -4.15 2.19 5.40
C SER A 61 -4.71 1.64 6.73
N ASP A 62 -4.02 0.66 7.38
CA ASP A 62 -4.39 0.23 8.74
C ASP A 62 -4.32 1.41 9.72
N VAL A 63 -3.25 2.20 9.63
CA VAL A 63 -3.07 3.39 10.49
C VAL A 63 -4.14 4.43 10.21
N ASN A 64 -4.47 4.71 8.95
CA ASN A 64 -5.51 5.65 8.56
C ASN A 64 -6.89 5.20 9.04
N THR A 65 -7.21 3.90 8.93
CA THR A 65 -8.43 3.32 9.48
C THR A 65 -8.51 3.54 10.99
N ILE A 66 -7.43 3.28 11.73
CA ILE A 66 -7.37 3.48 13.18
C ILE A 66 -7.49 4.97 13.54
N LEU A 67 -6.89 5.86 12.76
CA LEU A 67 -6.98 7.31 12.94
C LEU A 67 -8.30 7.92 12.43
N LEU A 68 -9.22 7.07 11.92
CA LEU A 68 -10.51 7.49 11.36
C LEU A 68 -10.34 8.52 10.24
N GLN A 69 -9.34 8.31 9.38
CA GLN A 69 -8.98 9.20 8.27
C GLN A 69 -9.43 8.67 6.91
N GLU A 70 -9.85 7.39 6.82
CA GLU A 70 -10.39 6.84 5.58
C GLU A 70 -11.61 7.61 5.09
N SER A 71 -11.83 7.60 3.78
CA SER A 71 -12.98 8.27 3.16
C SER A 71 -14.28 7.56 3.54
N PRO A 72 -15.27 8.25 4.14
CA PRO A 72 -16.58 7.66 4.41
C PRO A 72 -17.31 7.17 3.14
N LEU A 73 -16.90 7.63 1.95
CA LEU A 73 -17.45 7.18 0.68
C LEU A 73 -17.22 5.67 0.45
N LEU A 74 -16.14 5.12 1.00
CA LEU A 74 -15.76 3.71 0.83
C LEU A 74 -16.32 2.80 1.93
N GLU A 75 -17.00 3.35 2.94
CA GLU A 75 -17.58 2.58 4.05
C GLU A 75 -18.49 1.43 3.60
N PRO A 76 -19.37 1.59 2.58
CA PRO A 76 -20.21 0.49 2.09
C PRO A 76 -19.44 -0.71 1.54
N LEU A 77 -18.15 -0.53 1.22
CA LEU A 77 -17.24 -1.57 0.73
C LEU A 77 -16.28 -2.05 1.83
N CYS A 78 -16.72 -2.00 3.08
CA CYS A 78 -16.04 -2.53 4.25
C CYS A 78 -17.06 -3.17 5.18
N SER A 79 -16.69 -4.23 5.88
CA SER A 79 -17.59 -4.90 6.84
C SER A 79 -16.93 -5.05 8.20
N PHE A 80 -17.51 -4.41 9.21
CA PHE A 80 -16.99 -4.40 10.57
C PHE A 80 -17.92 -5.15 11.55
N PRO A 81 -17.36 -5.66 12.67
CA PRO A 81 -15.97 -5.58 13.12
C PRO A 81 -15.07 -6.54 12.33
N ALA A 82 -13.94 -6.04 11.80
CA ALA A 82 -12.96 -6.81 11.05
C ALA A 82 -11.62 -6.88 11.76
N VAL A 83 -10.89 -7.99 11.57
CA VAL A 83 -9.49 -8.11 11.98
C VAL A 83 -8.64 -7.41 10.93
N LEU A 84 -7.82 -6.43 11.32
CA LEU A 84 -6.97 -5.69 10.40
C LEU A 84 -5.74 -6.49 9.95
N GLY A 85 -5.00 -5.93 8.98
CA GLY A 85 -3.75 -6.45 8.44
C GLY A 85 -3.94 -7.29 7.18
N HIS A 86 -3.27 -6.87 6.11
CA HIS A 86 -3.32 -7.47 4.77
C HIS A 86 -1.92 -7.75 4.19
N GLU A 87 -0.86 -7.20 4.78
CA GLU A 87 0.52 -7.51 4.44
C GLU A 87 1.02 -8.63 5.34
N ASN A 88 1.38 -9.78 4.79
CA ASN A 88 1.73 -10.93 5.65
C ASN A 88 2.64 -11.93 4.97
N VAL A 89 3.24 -12.77 5.81
CA VAL A 89 3.77 -14.08 5.46
C VAL A 89 3.31 -15.06 6.53
N GLY A 90 2.85 -16.22 6.12
CA GLY A 90 2.33 -17.25 7.02
C GLY A 90 2.61 -18.66 6.53
N ILE A 91 2.08 -19.63 7.25
CA ILE A 91 2.21 -21.07 6.97
C ILE A 91 0.80 -21.65 6.88
N ILE A 92 0.54 -22.41 5.83
CA ILE A 92 -0.71 -23.15 5.68
C ILE A 92 -0.84 -24.15 6.83
N GLN A 93 -1.86 -23.99 7.65
CA GLN A 93 -2.14 -24.85 8.80
C GLN A 93 -3.20 -25.91 8.50
N GLU A 94 -4.16 -25.55 7.65
CA GLU A 94 -5.29 -26.40 7.29
C GLU A 94 -5.80 -26.02 5.90
N ILE A 95 -6.25 -26.99 5.13
CA ILE A 95 -6.80 -26.81 3.79
C ILE A 95 -8.23 -27.37 3.73
N GLY A 96 -9.13 -26.65 3.06
CA GLY A 96 -10.48 -27.12 2.77
C GLY A 96 -10.50 -28.10 1.60
N SER A 97 -11.66 -28.72 1.36
CA SER A 97 -11.87 -29.49 0.14
C SER A 97 -11.65 -28.60 -1.10
N ASP A 98 -11.29 -29.22 -2.21
CA ASP A 98 -11.07 -28.62 -3.53
C ASP A 98 -9.86 -27.65 -3.64
N VAL A 99 -9.11 -27.46 -2.58
CA VAL A 99 -7.81 -26.73 -2.65
C VAL A 99 -6.75 -27.64 -3.28
N SER A 100 -6.14 -27.16 -4.35
CA SER A 100 -5.20 -27.96 -5.16
C SER A 100 -3.82 -27.33 -5.37
N ASN A 101 -3.70 -26.02 -5.21
CA ASN A 101 -2.49 -25.27 -5.56
C ASN A 101 -1.47 -25.14 -4.42
N VAL A 102 -1.84 -25.48 -3.17
CA VAL A 102 -1.00 -25.40 -1.99
C VAL A 102 -1.14 -26.63 -1.09
N ASN A 103 -0.17 -26.85 -0.20
CA ASN A 103 -0.16 -27.95 0.77
C ASN A 103 -0.03 -27.42 2.19
N ILE A 104 -0.42 -28.25 3.18
CA ILE A 104 -0.13 -27.97 4.60
C ILE A 104 1.38 -27.78 4.75
N SER A 105 1.78 -26.83 5.57
CA SER A 105 3.16 -26.39 5.83
C SER A 105 3.80 -25.58 4.71
N ASP A 106 3.14 -25.34 3.58
CA ASP A 106 3.63 -24.36 2.60
C ASP A 106 3.72 -22.97 3.23
N ARG A 107 4.82 -22.29 2.97
CA ARG A 107 5.03 -20.89 3.34
C ARG A 107 4.45 -19.98 2.25
N VAL A 108 3.58 -19.06 2.63
CA VAL A 108 2.76 -18.31 1.69
C VAL A 108 2.65 -16.82 2.04
N VAL A 109 2.36 -16.03 1.01
CA VAL A 109 1.89 -14.63 1.10
C VAL A 109 0.50 -14.54 0.49
N LEU A 110 -0.25 -13.51 0.87
CA LEU A 110 -1.64 -13.29 0.48
C LEU A 110 -1.77 -12.11 -0.47
N ASP A 111 -2.42 -12.32 -1.63
CA ASP A 111 -3.12 -11.25 -2.35
C ASP A 111 -4.41 -10.91 -1.58
N PRO A 112 -4.52 -9.70 -1.01
CA PRO A 112 -5.67 -9.41 -0.15
C PRO A 112 -6.99 -9.21 -0.89
N ILE A 113 -6.99 -9.04 -2.22
CA ILE A 113 -8.18 -8.65 -3.01
C ILE A 113 -9.27 -9.74 -2.97
N LEU A 114 -10.48 -9.33 -2.59
CA LEU A 114 -11.67 -10.19 -2.50
C LEU A 114 -12.57 -10.01 -3.74
N SER A 115 -12.05 -10.39 -4.90
CA SER A 115 -12.76 -10.33 -6.19
C SER A 115 -13.87 -11.40 -6.33
N CYS A 116 -14.41 -11.60 -7.53
CA CYS A 116 -15.51 -12.54 -7.77
C CYS A 116 -15.21 -13.98 -7.29
N ILE A 117 -13.98 -14.49 -7.54
CA ILE A 117 -13.64 -15.89 -7.23
C ILE A 117 -13.70 -16.16 -5.72
N PRO A 118 -12.98 -15.44 -4.83
CA PRO A 118 -13.12 -15.63 -3.39
C PRO A 118 -14.54 -15.44 -2.87
N ARG A 119 -15.36 -14.70 -3.59
CA ARG A 119 -16.77 -14.44 -3.25
C ARG A 119 -17.74 -15.52 -3.75
N GLY A 120 -17.25 -16.53 -4.49
CA GLY A 120 -18.09 -17.58 -5.06
C GLY A 120 -19.11 -17.04 -6.07
N ILE A 121 -18.73 -16.05 -6.88
CA ILE A 121 -19.62 -15.44 -7.90
C ILE A 121 -19.31 -16.04 -9.26
N GLU A 122 -20.30 -16.68 -9.84
CA GLU A 122 -20.28 -17.22 -11.21
C GLU A 122 -21.55 -16.82 -11.96
N PRO A 123 -21.44 -16.32 -13.21
CA PRO A 123 -20.18 -15.98 -13.89
C PRO A 123 -19.48 -14.77 -13.22
N VAL A 124 -18.17 -14.71 -13.33
CA VAL A 124 -17.39 -13.57 -12.84
C VAL A 124 -17.73 -12.31 -13.64
N CYS A 125 -17.53 -11.11 -13.07
CA CYS A 125 -17.73 -9.85 -13.80
C CYS A 125 -16.68 -9.67 -14.91
N GLN A 126 -16.95 -8.79 -15.85
CA GLN A 126 -16.09 -8.53 -17.01
C GLN A 126 -14.65 -8.18 -16.63
N ASN A 127 -14.44 -7.38 -15.58
CA ASN A 127 -13.10 -7.04 -15.10
C ASN A 127 -12.34 -8.27 -14.58
N CYS A 128 -13.01 -9.13 -13.82
CA CYS A 128 -12.40 -10.38 -13.32
C CYS A 128 -12.12 -11.37 -14.46
N GLU A 129 -12.98 -11.47 -15.45
CA GLU A 129 -12.77 -12.27 -16.66
C GLU A 129 -11.51 -11.82 -17.43
N GLN A 130 -11.26 -10.52 -17.47
CA GLN A 130 -10.06 -9.91 -18.05
C GLN A 130 -8.87 -9.91 -17.10
N SER A 131 -8.97 -10.60 -15.95
CA SER A 131 -7.93 -10.67 -14.93
C SER A 131 -7.59 -9.33 -14.26
N ASN A 132 -8.47 -8.32 -14.36
CA ASN A 132 -8.36 -7.05 -13.66
C ASN A 132 -9.11 -7.10 -12.31
N THR A 133 -8.70 -7.99 -11.43
CA THR A 133 -9.38 -8.29 -10.15
C THR A 133 -9.54 -7.08 -9.23
N VAL A 134 -8.62 -6.12 -9.29
CA VAL A 134 -8.69 -4.86 -8.53
C VAL A 134 -9.82 -3.94 -8.96
N LEU A 135 -10.39 -4.16 -10.15
CA LEU A 135 -11.53 -3.44 -10.71
C LEU A 135 -12.83 -4.25 -10.62
N CYS A 136 -12.88 -5.26 -9.75
CA CYS A 136 -14.06 -6.11 -9.59
C CYS A 136 -15.30 -5.26 -9.29
N GLU A 137 -16.42 -5.61 -9.95
CA GLU A 137 -17.70 -4.89 -9.79
C GLU A 137 -18.56 -5.46 -8.66
N ASN A 138 -18.08 -6.51 -7.97
CA ASN A 138 -18.85 -7.30 -7.01
C ASN A 138 -18.25 -7.33 -5.60
N PHE A 139 -17.54 -6.28 -5.16
CA PHE A 139 -16.96 -6.22 -3.82
C PHE A 139 -17.99 -6.21 -2.68
N ASP A 140 -19.28 -6.00 -3.02
CA ASP A 140 -20.42 -5.96 -2.10
C ASP A 140 -21.34 -7.17 -2.20
N ARG A 141 -21.03 -8.16 -3.07
CA ARG A 141 -21.91 -9.30 -3.38
C ARG A 141 -21.25 -10.65 -3.10
N GLY A 142 -22.00 -11.72 -3.31
CA GLY A 142 -21.55 -13.10 -3.16
C GLY A 142 -21.57 -13.59 -1.72
N ASN A 143 -20.74 -14.58 -1.42
CA ASN A 143 -20.72 -15.32 -0.15
C ASN A 143 -19.96 -14.61 0.99
N LEU A 144 -19.35 -13.44 0.70
CA LEU A 144 -18.65 -12.64 1.68
C LEU A 144 -19.38 -11.32 1.94
N SER A 145 -19.28 -10.82 3.15
CA SER A 145 -19.69 -9.46 3.49
C SER A 145 -18.93 -8.44 2.64
N PRO A 146 -19.51 -7.25 2.37
CA PRO A 146 -18.84 -6.23 1.57
C PRO A 146 -17.41 -5.93 2.04
N ALA A 147 -16.45 -6.00 1.14
CA ALA A 147 -15.07 -5.57 1.37
C ALA A 147 -14.27 -5.60 0.06
N PHE A 148 -13.34 -4.67 -0.10
CA PHE A 148 -12.33 -4.75 -1.17
C PHE A 148 -11.35 -5.89 -0.94
N ASP A 149 -10.92 -6.06 0.33
CA ASP A 149 -9.82 -6.92 0.67
C ASP A 149 -9.92 -7.53 2.07
N THR A 150 -9.07 -8.52 2.30
CA THR A 150 -8.78 -9.10 3.61
C THR A 150 -8.21 -8.04 4.53
N GLY A 151 -8.70 -7.97 5.77
CA GLY A 151 -8.34 -6.89 6.72
C GLY A 151 -9.45 -5.87 6.91
N TRP A 152 -10.38 -5.76 5.95
CA TRP A 152 -11.63 -4.99 6.06
C TRP A 152 -12.88 -5.84 5.86
N CYS A 153 -12.73 -7.16 5.72
CA CYS A 153 -13.81 -8.13 5.65
C CYS A 153 -13.97 -8.86 6.99
N ARG A 154 -15.20 -8.86 7.54
CA ARG A 154 -15.48 -9.57 8.79
C ARG A 154 -15.36 -11.10 8.69
N ASP A 155 -15.49 -11.65 7.47
CA ASP A 155 -15.64 -13.09 7.24
C ASP A 155 -14.32 -13.81 6.95
N THR A 156 -13.25 -13.06 6.62
CA THR A 156 -11.94 -13.63 6.29
C THR A 156 -10.95 -13.57 7.44
N GLY A 157 -11.20 -12.65 8.38
CA GLY A 157 -10.19 -12.28 9.36
C GLY A 157 -9.13 -11.33 8.73
N GLY A 158 -7.92 -11.35 9.27
CA GLY A 158 -6.79 -10.53 8.82
C GLY A 158 -5.51 -10.90 9.56
N ALA A 159 -4.38 -10.45 9.04
CA ALA A 159 -3.07 -10.87 9.53
C ALA A 159 -2.71 -10.35 10.95
N PHE A 160 -3.50 -9.42 11.52
CA PHE A 160 -3.33 -9.04 12.93
C PHE A 160 -4.05 -10.01 13.88
N SER A 161 -3.99 -11.29 13.56
CA SER A 161 -4.42 -12.43 14.37
C SER A 161 -3.51 -13.64 14.16
N GLN A 162 -3.64 -14.64 15.04
CA GLN A 162 -2.84 -15.86 14.94
C GLN A 162 -3.17 -16.66 13.68
N TYR A 163 -4.47 -16.68 13.29
CA TYR A 163 -4.96 -17.40 12.12
C TYR A 163 -5.98 -16.54 11.37
N TYR A 164 -5.98 -16.65 10.05
CA TYR A 164 -6.97 -16.03 9.16
C TYR A 164 -7.24 -16.96 7.97
N LEU A 165 -8.30 -16.67 7.22
CA LEU A 165 -8.69 -17.44 6.03
C LEU A 165 -8.29 -16.71 4.76
N ALA A 166 -7.86 -17.48 3.77
CA ALA A 166 -7.68 -17.04 2.40
C ALA A 166 -8.29 -18.05 1.43
N HIS A 167 -8.86 -17.60 0.34
CA HIS A 167 -9.23 -18.45 -0.78
C HIS A 167 -7.95 -18.92 -1.50
N GLU A 168 -7.92 -20.13 -2.06
CA GLU A 168 -6.73 -20.64 -2.75
C GLU A 168 -6.23 -19.69 -3.88
N SER A 169 -7.15 -18.97 -4.56
CA SER A 169 -6.80 -18.01 -5.62
C SER A 169 -6.05 -16.77 -5.13
N GLN A 170 -6.02 -16.53 -3.82
CA GLN A 170 -5.32 -15.39 -3.20
C GLN A 170 -3.93 -15.76 -2.70
N VAL A 171 -3.53 -17.03 -2.75
CA VAL A 171 -2.37 -17.55 -2.04
C VAL A 171 -1.22 -17.81 -2.99
N HIS A 172 -0.05 -17.23 -2.68
CA HIS A 172 1.17 -17.39 -3.46
C HIS A 172 2.27 -18.05 -2.61
N LYS A 173 2.86 -19.16 -3.10
CA LYS A 173 3.94 -19.86 -2.41
C LYS A 173 5.21 -19.04 -2.39
N VAL A 174 5.85 -18.95 -1.24
CA VAL A 174 7.12 -18.25 -1.06
C VAL A 174 8.27 -19.23 -1.36
N PRO A 175 9.15 -18.93 -2.32
CA PRO A 175 10.35 -19.73 -2.59
C PRO A 175 11.22 -19.90 -1.33
N GLU A 176 11.90 -21.06 -1.22
CA GLU A 176 12.69 -21.38 -0.01
C GLU A 176 13.78 -20.38 0.29
N ASN A 177 14.43 -19.85 -0.74
CA ASN A 177 15.51 -18.86 -0.63
C ASN A 177 15.04 -17.43 -0.34
N VAL A 178 13.72 -17.15 -0.39
CA VAL A 178 13.17 -15.86 -0.01
C VAL A 178 12.96 -15.82 1.51
N SER A 179 13.61 -14.89 2.20
CA SER A 179 13.47 -14.74 3.65
C SER A 179 12.06 -14.27 4.06
N ASP A 180 11.62 -14.60 5.28
CA ASP A 180 10.33 -14.10 5.80
C ASP A 180 10.28 -12.57 5.88
N LYS A 181 11.42 -11.91 6.05
CA LYS A 181 11.50 -10.44 6.05
C LYS A 181 11.24 -9.85 4.67
N ASN A 182 11.71 -10.51 3.60
CA ASN A 182 11.35 -10.14 2.25
C ASN A 182 9.90 -10.52 1.94
N ALA A 183 9.47 -11.72 2.33
CA ALA A 183 8.15 -12.23 2.05
C ALA A 183 7.01 -11.35 2.63
N VAL A 184 7.14 -10.83 3.85
CA VAL A 184 6.13 -9.93 4.44
C VAL A 184 6.02 -8.58 3.71
N LEU A 185 6.99 -8.25 2.85
CA LEU A 185 7.03 -7.03 2.04
C LEU A 185 6.65 -7.28 0.57
N VAL A 186 6.23 -8.49 0.22
CA VAL A 186 5.77 -8.81 -1.14
C VAL A 186 4.55 -7.97 -1.50
N GLU A 187 3.54 -7.90 -0.64
CA GLU A 187 2.34 -7.11 -0.90
C GLU A 187 2.67 -5.65 -1.22
N PRO A 188 3.35 -4.85 -0.37
CA PRO A 188 3.67 -3.47 -0.72
C PRO A 188 4.61 -3.35 -1.94
N PHE A 189 5.41 -4.38 -2.26
CA PHE A 189 6.21 -4.38 -3.47
C PHE A 189 5.34 -4.57 -4.72
N THR A 190 4.29 -5.38 -4.65
CA THR A 190 3.35 -5.54 -5.77
C THR A 190 2.62 -4.24 -6.13
N ILE A 191 2.37 -3.36 -5.15
CA ILE A 191 1.81 -2.02 -5.41
C ILE A 191 2.74 -1.21 -6.33
N GLY A 192 4.05 -1.25 -6.04
CA GLY A 192 5.07 -0.62 -6.88
C GLY A 192 5.15 -1.23 -8.28
N ILE A 193 5.14 -2.57 -8.37
CA ILE A 193 5.17 -3.30 -9.64
C ILE A 193 3.96 -2.95 -10.52
N HIS A 194 2.76 -2.98 -9.93
CA HIS A 194 1.51 -2.65 -10.62
C HIS A 194 1.53 -1.22 -11.18
N ALA A 195 1.85 -0.24 -10.34
CA ALA A 195 1.93 1.16 -10.77
C ALA A 195 2.96 1.37 -11.88
N VAL A 196 4.13 0.73 -11.77
CA VAL A 196 5.22 0.88 -12.73
C VAL A 196 4.92 0.18 -14.05
N LEU A 197 4.43 -1.06 -14.05
CA LEU A 197 4.17 -1.80 -15.30
C LEU A 197 3.07 -1.16 -16.14
N ARG A 198 2.05 -0.59 -15.51
CA ARG A 198 0.97 0.12 -16.19
C ARG A 198 1.38 1.49 -16.73
N HIS A 199 2.45 2.07 -16.21
CA HIS A 199 2.93 3.40 -16.56
C HIS A 199 4.44 3.43 -16.81
N PHE A 200 4.97 2.35 -17.39
CA PHE A 200 6.42 2.17 -17.59
C PHE A 200 7.02 3.35 -18.37
N PRO A 201 8.10 3.95 -17.85
CA PRO A 201 8.71 5.10 -18.50
C PRO A 201 9.57 4.69 -19.69
N LYS A 202 9.76 5.62 -20.62
CA LYS A 202 10.80 5.53 -21.65
C LYS A 202 12.17 5.85 -21.04
N ASP A 203 13.23 5.34 -21.64
CA ASP A 203 14.61 5.52 -21.13
C ASP A 203 15.06 7.00 -21.04
N ASN A 204 14.51 7.87 -21.87
CA ASN A 204 14.81 9.31 -21.89
C ASN A 204 13.84 10.16 -21.05
N GLU A 205 12.89 9.54 -20.36
CA GLU A 205 11.96 10.24 -19.48
C GLU A 205 12.59 10.50 -18.11
N THR A 206 12.13 11.57 -17.46
CA THR A 206 12.48 11.88 -16.06
C THR A 206 11.26 11.68 -15.17
N ILE A 207 11.50 10.99 -14.07
CA ILE A 207 10.48 10.62 -13.09
C ILE A 207 10.70 11.40 -11.81
N ILE A 208 9.62 11.86 -11.20
CA ILE A 208 9.61 12.28 -9.80
C ILE A 208 8.79 11.28 -8.99
N VAL A 209 9.33 10.82 -7.85
CA VAL A 209 8.60 10.05 -6.85
C VAL A 209 8.42 10.92 -5.62
N ILE A 210 7.18 11.31 -5.34
CA ILE A 210 6.82 12.15 -4.18
C ILE A 210 6.41 11.26 -3.01
N GLY A 211 7.15 11.36 -1.91
CA GLY A 211 7.00 10.51 -0.73
C GLY A 211 7.86 9.26 -0.82
N THR A 212 8.98 9.23 -0.08
CA THR A 212 9.90 8.08 0.02
C THR A 212 9.63 7.21 1.25
N GLY A 213 8.35 7.11 1.65
CA GLY A 213 7.86 6.06 2.53
C GLY A 213 7.92 4.69 1.85
N ILE A 214 7.35 3.67 2.49
CA ILE A 214 7.40 2.29 1.99
C ILE A 214 6.97 2.18 0.52
N ILE A 215 5.86 2.82 0.12
CA ILE A 215 5.34 2.73 -1.25
C ILE A 215 6.25 3.44 -2.26
N GLY A 216 6.72 4.66 -1.97
CA GLY A 216 7.63 5.35 -2.89
C GLY A 216 8.97 4.64 -3.05
N LEU A 217 9.51 4.04 -1.98
CA LEU A 217 10.69 3.19 -2.08
C LEU A 217 10.42 1.95 -2.93
N MET A 218 9.24 1.30 -2.78
CA MET A 218 8.85 0.14 -3.60
C MET A 218 8.65 0.51 -5.08
N VAL A 219 8.14 1.71 -5.39
CA VAL A 219 8.05 2.23 -6.77
C VAL A 219 9.45 2.40 -7.37
N ILE A 220 10.39 3.00 -6.64
CA ILE A 220 11.77 3.20 -7.12
C ILE A 220 12.45 1.84 -7.36
N ILE A 221 12.31 0.90 -6.43
CA ILE A 221 12.86 -0.46 -6.57
C ILE A 221 12.21 -1.18 -7.76
N ALA A 222 10.89 -1.09 -7.91
CA ALA A 222 10.19 -1.69 -9.04
C ALA A 222 10.67 -1.13 -10.38
N LEU A 223 10.85 0.19 -10.51
CA LEU A 223 11.42 0.81 -11.71
C LEU A 223 12.78 0.19 -12.07
N ARG A 224 13.69 0.05 -11.11
CA ARG A 224 15.03 -0.51 -11.35
C ARG A 224 14.98 -2.03 -11.60
N ALA A 225 14.24 -2.77 -10.81
CA ALA A 225 14.12 -4.22 -10.94
C ALA A 225 13.46 -4.66 -12.26
N LEU A 226 12.59 -3.82 -12.83
CA LEU A 226 11.94 -4.03 -14.12
C LEU A 226 12.76 -3.45 -15.30
N GLY A 227 13.93 -2.87 -15.03
CA GLY A 227 14.91 -2.47 -16.05
C GLY A 227 14.78 -1.02 -16.56
N SER A 228 14.05 -0.16 -15.89
CA SER A 228 13.96 1.27 -16.25
C SER A 228 15.33 1.97 -16.12
N LYS A 229 15.73 2.69 -17.17
CA LYS A 229 16.90 3.57 -17.21
C LYS A 229 16.55 5.04 -17.07
N ALA A 230 15.28 5.36 -16.92
CA ALA A 230 14.80 6.73 -16.73
C ALA A 230 15.44 7.36 -15.49
N LYS A 231 15.67 8.67 -15.53
CA LYS A 231 16.17 9.43 -14.38
C LYS A 231 15.09 9.50 -13.31
N ILE A 232 15.43 9.12 -12.07
CA ILE A 232 14.51 9.10 -10.92
C ILE A 232 14.95 10.14 -9.89
N ILE A 233 14.08 11.13 -9.64
CA ILE A 233 14.23 12.14 -8.60
C ILE A 233 13.27 11.78 -7.46
N ALA A 234 13.81 11.43 -6.30
CA ALA A 234 13.04 11.17 -5.10
C ALA A 234 12.78 12.46 -4.31
N MET A 235 11.59 12.61 -3.72
CA MET A 235 11.22 13.77 -2.91
C MET A 235 10.56 13.37 -1.61
N ASP A 236 11.04 13.90 -0.49
CA ASP A 236 10.43 13.71 0.83
C ASP A 236 10.82 14.86 1.79
N LYS A 237 10.07 15.01 2.87
CA LYS A 237 10.43 15.89 4.00
C LYS A 237 11.57 15.29 4.82
N SER A 238 11.56 13.97 4.97
CA SER A 238 12.50 13.21 5.77
C SER A 238 13.80 12.98 5.01
N GLU A 239 14.87 13.57 5.47
CA GLU A 239 16.22 13.33 4.93
C GLU A 239 16.63 11.86 5.05
N PHE A 240 16.31 11.25 6.19
CA PHE A 240 16.55 9.83 6.45
C PHE A 240 15.94 8.89 5.39
N GLN A 241 14.68 9.13 5.02
CA GLN A 241 14.02 8.34 3.97
C GLN A 241 14.59 8.65 2.58
N GLY A 242 14.97 9.90 2.34
CA GLY A 242 15.62 10.32 1.09
C GLY A 242 16.98 9.65 0.87
N ILE A 243 17.78 9.47 1.92
CA ILE A 243 19.05 8.73 1.86
C ILE A 243 18.77 7.28 1.39
N PHE A 244 17.79 6.62 1.95
CA PHE A 244 17.43 5.26 1.52
C PHE A 244 16.94 5.20 0.06
N ALA A 245 16.25 6.25 -0.41
CA ALA A 245 15.81 6.29 -1.82
C ALA A 245 17.01 6.25 -2.79
N VAL A 246 18.09 6.95 -2.46
CA VAL A 246 19.32 6.98 -3.29
C VAL A 246 20.20 5.75 -3.03
N GLU A 247 20.57 5.49 -1.78
CA GLU A 247 21.60 4.49 -1.46
C GLU A 247 21.10 3.05 -1.55
N LYS A 248 19.78 2.82 -1.37
CA LYS A 248 19.21 1.48 -1.28
C LYS A 248 18.18 1.17 -2.36
N ALA A 249 17.35 2.15 -2.74
CA ALA A 249 16.27 1.91 -3.68
C ALA A 249 16.65 2.19 -5.15
N GLY A 250 17.70 2.99 -5.40
CA GLY A 250 18.22 3.27 -6.75
C GLY A 250 17.67 4.53 -7.41
N ALA A 251 17.21 5.53 -6.63
CA ALA A 251 16.97 6.87 -7.15
C ALA A 251 18.29 7.54 -7.53
N ASP A 252 18.29 8.35 -8.58
CA ASP A 252 19.49 9.07 -9.02
C ASP A 252 19.75 10.31 -8.17
N GLU A 253 18.68 10.95 -7.68
CA GLU A 253 18.75 12.16 -6.87
C GLU A 253 17.69 12.20 -5.79
N PHE A 254 17.99 12.94 -4.71
CA PHE A 254 17.02 13.25 -3.66
C PHE A 254 16.89 14.76 -3.49
N ILE A 255 15.65 15.25 -3.50
CA ILE A 255 15.31 16.64 -3.18
C ILE A 255 14.49 16.67 -1.91
N GLN A 256 15.10 17.14 -0.83
CA GLN A 256 14.39 17.33 0.44
C GLN A 256 13.35 18.45 0.32
N VAL A 257 12.10 18.16 0.71
CA VAL A 257 10.99 19.13 0.73
C VAL A 257 11.18 20.07 1.92
N LYS A 258 11.94 21.15 1.69
CA LYS A 258 12.19 22.25 2.62
C LYS A 258 12.23 23.57 1.87
N LYS A 259 12.37 24.71 2.57
CA LYS A 259 12.40 26.03 1.94
C LYS A 259 13.29 26.04 0.69
N GLY A 260 12.75 26.47 -0.44
CA GLY A 260 13.47 26.60 -1.70
C GLY A 260 13.51 25.34 -2.58
N TYR A 261 12.78 24.26 -2.25
CA TYR A 261 12.75 23.05 -3.08
C TYR A 261 12.16 23.27 -4.48
N TYR A 262 11.20 24.21 -4.65
CA TYR A 262 10.69 24.60 -5.97
C TYR A 262 11.79 25.13 -6.90
N LYS A 263 12.71 25.96 -6.36
CA LYS A 263 13.86 26.45 -7.12
C LYS A 263 14.76 25.31 -7.58
N LYS A 264 15.00 24.31 -6.72
CA LYS A 264 15.79 23.13 -7.09
C LYS A 264 15.13 22.33 -8.19
N ILE A 265 13.81 22.08 -8.10
CA ILE A 265 13.05 21.41 -9.15
C ILE A 265 13.09 22.20 -10.46
N ALA A 266 12.86 23.51 -10.43
CA ALA A 266 12.94 24.33 -11.62
C ALA A 266 14.34 24.26 -12.30
N GLN A 267 15.41 24.24 -11.52
CA GLN A 267 16.78 24.08 -12.02
C GLN A 267 17.01 22.72 -12.70
N GLN A 268 16.47 21.62 -12.14
CA GLN A 268 16.57 20.27 -12.72
C GLN A 268 16.00 20.19 -14.15
N PHE A 269 14.96 20.95 -14.41
CA PHE A 269 14.26 20.94 -15.70
C PHE A 269 14.55 22.17 -16.57
N ASN A 270 15.50 23.00 -16.20
CA ASN A 270 15.79 24.29 -16.86
C ASN A 270 14.51 25.14 -17.06
N ALA A 271 13.64 25.11 -16.06
CA ALA A 271 12.32 25.71 -16.08
C ALA A 271 12.32 27.06 -15.38
N ARG A 272 11.36 27.92 -15.77
CA ARG A 272 11.14 29.20 -15.13
C ARG A 272 10.27 29.08 -13.91
N LEU A 273 10.55 29.87 -12.87
CA LEU A 273 9.81 29.87 -11.61
C LEU A 273 9.08 31.19 -11.45
N TYR A 274 7.77 31.12 -11.24
CA TYR A 274 6.92 32.29 -11.02
C TYR A 274 6.27 32.21 -9.64
N LYS A 275 6.13 33.34 -8.96
CA LYS A 275 5.39 33.46 -7.72
C LYS A 275 4.03 34.11 -8.01
N PRO A 276 2.92 33.37 -8.03
CA PRO A 276 1.60 33.95 -8.17
C PRO A 276 1.25 34.83 -6.97
N ILE A 277 0.50 35.90 -7.19
CA ILE A 277 0.24 36.96 -6.18
C ILE A 277 -0.59 36.39 -5.00
N LEU A 278 -1.57 35.56 -5.29
CA LEU A 278 -2.53 35.03 -4.28
C LEU A 278 -2.22 33.60 -3.83
N GLU A 279 -1.09 33.04 -4.30
CA GLU A 279 -0.71 31.65 -3.98
C GLU A 279 0.52 31.59 -3.08
N GLN A 280 0.52 30.60 -2.17
CA GLN A 280 1.68 30.37 -1.30
C GLN A 280 2.84 29.68 -2.03
N LYS A 281 2.51 28.75 -2.95
CA LYS A 281 3.49 27.97 -3.71
C LYS A 281 3.77 28.61 -5.08
N GLU A 282 5.00 28.43 -5.55
CA GLU A 282 5.43 28.89 -6.85
C GLU A 282 4.86 28.02 -7.98
N LEU A 283 4.91 28.51 -9.22
CA LEU A 283 4.55 27.83 -10.45
C LEU A 283 5.80 27.60 -11.30
N ILE A 284 6.05 26.36 -11.69
CA ILE A 284 7.10 25.99 -12.64
C ILE A 284 6.53 26.02 -14.05
N VAL A 285 7.22 26.69 -14.98
CA VAL A 285 6.79 26.84 -16.37
C VAL A 285 7.94 26.55 -17.33
N GLY A 286 7.64 25.78 -18.39
CA GLY A 286 8.59 25.45 -19.47
C GLY A 286 9.48 24.25 -19.16
N GLY A 287 9.06 23.37 -18.24
CA GLY A 287 9.74 22.13 -17.91
C GLY A 287 8.94 21.33 -16.89
N GLY A 288 9.47 20.22 -16.45
CA GLY A 288 8.86 19.33 -15.47
C GLY A 288 9.11 17.85 -15.77
N ALA A 289 8.72 16.98 -14.86
CA ALA A 289 8.84 15.54 -15.01
C ALA A 289 7.85 14.98 -16.03
N ASP A 290 8.26 13.93 -16.73
CA ASP A 290 7.41 13.18 -17.67
C ASP A 290 6.34 12.41 -16.92
N ILE A 291 6.74 11.83 -15.79
CA ILE A 291 5.87 11.04 -14.90
C ILE A 291 6.14 11.47 -13.46
N VAL A 292 5.06 11.66 -12.70
CA VAL A 292 5.14 11.84 -11.25
C VAL A 292 4.37 10.72 -10.58
N PHE A 293 5.05 9.90 -9.78
CA PHE A 293 4.41 8.94 -8.88
C PHE A 293 4.15 9.63 -7.53
N GLU A 294 2.89 9.85 -7.21
CA GLU A 294 2.45 10.45 -5.97
C GLU A 294 2.11 9.34 -4.97
N CYS A 295 2.92 9.19 -3.90
CA CYS A 295 2.86 8.07 -2.97
C CYS A 295 2.45 8.47 -1.55
N VAL A 296 1.82 9.63 -1.35
CA VAL A 296 1.45 10.18 -0.04
C VAL A 296 -0.06 10.36 0.13
N GLY A 297 -0.74 10.95 -0.87
CA GLY A 297 -2.20 11.14 -0.89
C GLY A 297 -2.71 12.37 -0.12
N ILE A 298 -1.89 13.39 0.12
CA ILE A 298 -2.33 14.62 0.82
C ILE A 298 -2.39 15.82 -0.14
N PRO A 299 -3.18 16.87 0.16
CA PRO A 299 -3.36 18.02 -0.74
C PRO A 299 -2.05 18.61 -1.22
N THR A 300 -1.10 18.80 -0.31
CA THR A 300 0.17 19.47 -0.62
C THR A 300 1.05 18.68 -1.58
N THR A 301 1.05 17.35 -1.52
CA THR A 301 1.84 16.49 -2.41
C THR A 301 1.17 16.30 -3.76
N ILE A 302 -0.16 16.24 -3.79
CA ILE A 302 -0.94 16.20 -5.05
C ILE A 302 -0.77 17.52 -5.80
N GLU A 303 -0.85 18.66 -5.12
CA GLU A 303 -0.58 19.95 -5.74
C GLU A 303 0.87 20.09 -6.24
N ASP A 304 1.84 19.54 -5.51
CA ASP A 304 3.22 19.50 -5.97
C ASP A 304 3.35 18.61 -7.22
N ALA A 305 2.67 17.47 -7.26
CA ALA A 305 2.63 16.61 -8.44
C ALA A 305 2.09 17.36 -9.68
N LEU A 306 0.99 18.10 -9.52
CA LEU A 306 0.42 18.92 -10.59
C LEU A 306 1.39 20.01 -11.08
N ARG A 307 2.16 20.62 -10.17
CA ARG A 307 3.10 21.71 -10.52
C ARG A 307 4.39 21.21 -11.13
N PHE A 308 4.83 19.98 -10.75
CA PHE A 308 6.11 19.43 -11.20
C PHE A 308 6.00 18.58 -12.46
N THR A 309 4.79 18.20 -12.86
CA THR A 309 4.56 17.48 -14.11
C THR A 309 4.60 18.43 -15.29
N LYS A 310 5.35 18.09 -16.35
CA LYS A 310 5.38 18.86 -17.60
C LYS A 310 4.03 18.85 -18.31
N SER A 311 3.80 19.79 -19.24
CA SER A 311 2.61 19.75 -20.10
C SER A 311 2.52 18.42 -20.86
N GLY A 312 1.33 17.83 -20.91
CA GLY A 312 1.09 16.49 -21.47
C GLY A 312 1.67 15.32 -20.68
N GLY A 313 2.20 15.59 -19.48
CA GLY A 313 2.79 14.56 -18.63
C GLY A 313 1.74 13.77 -17.83
N ARG A 314 2.21 12.77 -17.09
CA ARG A 314 1.38 11.82 -16.35
C ARG A 314 1.62 11.91 -14.84
N ILE A 315 0.55 11.82 -14.05
CA ILE A 315 0.59 11.67 -12.60
C ILE A 315 -0.03 10.33 -12.26
N VAL A 316 0.71 9.46 -11.60
CA VAL A 316 0.22 8.19 -11.09
C VAL A 316 -0.05 8.36 -9.60
N LEU A 317 -1.32 8.35 -9.23
CA LEU A 317 -1.78 8.54 -7.86
C LEU A 317 -1.86 7.18 -7.17
N ILE A 318 -0.91 6.91 -6.28
CA ILE A 318 -0.82 5.67 -5.50
C ILE A 318 -1.14 5.94 -4.03
N GLY A 319 -0.78 7.15 -3.55
CA GLY A 319 -1.15 7.58 -2.20
C GLY A 319 -2.66 7.58 -2.03
N ASN A 320 -3.16 7.00 -0.92
CA ASN A 320 -4.60 6.92 -0.64
C ASN A 320 -5.15 8.32 -0.30
N PRO A 321 -5.83 9.02 -1.23
CA PRO A 321 -6.35 10.35 -0.99
C PRO A 321 -7.66 10.28 -0.20
N HIS A 322 -7.76 11.10 0.83
CA HIS A 322 -9.02 11.31 1.54
C HIS A 322 -9.87 12.39 0.84
N LYS A 323 -10.97 12.82 1.50
CA LYS A 323 -11.69 14.00 1.04
C LYS A 323 -10.80 15.23 1.17
N ILE A 324 -10.31 15.76 0.04
CA ILE A 324 -9.37 16.86 -0.05
C ILE A 324 -9.87 17.95 -1.01
N SER A 325 -9.32 19.15 -0.88
CA SER A 325 -9.49 20.25 -1.85
C SER A 325 -8.16 20.46 -2.55
N VAL A 326 -8.19 20.50 -3.88
CA VAL A 326 -7.02 20.67 -4.75
C VAL A 326 -7.41 21.59 -5.90
N ASP A 327 -6.50 22.47 -6.33
CA ASP A 327 -6.68 23.27 -7.54
C ASP A 327 -6.37 22.44 -8.79
N TRP A 328 -7.41 22.13 -9.56
CA TRP A 328 -7.33 21.30 -10.76
C TRP A 328 -6.99 22.10 -12.04
N SER A 329 -6.77 23.42 -11.96
CA SER A 329 -6.51 24.27 -13.13
C SER A 329 -5.35 23.79 -14.00
N LEU A 330 -4.32 23.21 -13.38
CA LEU A 330 -3.16 22.70 -14.11
C LEU A 330 -3.45 21.44 -14.91
N ILE A 331 -4.43 20.63 -14.52
CA ILE A 331 -4.85 19.48 -15.34
C ILE A 331 -5.38 19.98 -16.67
N TRP A 332 -6.29 20.96 -16.62
CA TRP A 332 -6.89 21.52 -17.83
C TRP A 332 -5.86 22.28 -18.67
N SER A 333 -5.08 23.19 -18.05
CA SER A 333 -4.20 24.12 -18.79
C SER A 333 -2.92 23.47 -19.35
N ARG A 334 -2.52 22.28 -18.80
CA ARG A 334 -1.34 21.52 -19.23
C ARG A 334 -1.69 20.18 -19.87
N GLU A 335 -2.97 19.86 -20.02
CA GLU A 335 -3.46 18.55 -20.52
C GLU A 335 -2.81 17.38 -19.78
N LEU A 336 -2.78 17.45 -18.44
CA LEU A 336 -2.18 16.40 -17.61
C LEU A 336 -3.08 15.18 -17.55
N GLN A 337 -2.47 14.00 -17.55
CA GLN A 337 -3.16 12.75 -17.27
C GLN A 337 -3.00 12.41 -15.78
N VAL A 338 -4.11 12.28 -15.06
CA VAL A 338 -4.13 11.82 -13.66
C VAL A 338 -4.72 10.43 -13.60
N LEU A 339 -3.93 9.46 -13.18
CA LEU A 339 -4.19 8.04 -13.27
C LEU A 339 -4.15 7.44 -11.87
N GLY A 340 -5.22 6.75 -11.44
CA GLY A 340 -5.24 6.02 -10.18
C GLY A 340 -4.50 4.68 -10.30
N SER A 341 -3.83 4.27 -9.21
CA SER A 341 -3.23 2.94 -9.09
C SER A 341 -3.60 2.37 -7.74
N PHE A 342 -4.36 1.27 -7.72
CA PHE A 342 -4.90 0.62 -6.53
C PHE A 342 -4.54 -0.86 -6.51
N ALA A 343 -4.00 -1.34 -5.40
CA ALA A 343 -3.63 -2.74 -5.17
C ALA A 343 -2.77 -3.34 -6.30
N SER A 344 -2.94 -4.60 -6.64
CA SER A 344 -2.22 -5.26 -7.73
C SER A 344 -3.01 -6.44 -8.30
N THR A 345 -2.71 -6.83 -9.53
CA THR A 345 -3.40 -7.91 -10.24
C THR A 345 -2.43 -8.59 -11.23
N LEU A 346 -2.97 -9.22 -12.29
CA LEU A 346 -2.14 -9.71 -13.38
C LEU A 346 -1.54 -8.53 -14.17
N GLU A 347 -0.24 -8.62 -14.41
CA GLU A 347 0.53 -7.60 -15.10
C GLU A 347 1.32 -8.21 -16.26
N LYS A 348 1.56 -7.41 -17.29
CA LYS A 348 2.38 -7.80 -18.42
C LYS A 348 3.81 -7.31 -18.23
N GLU A 349 4.71 -8.23 -17.86
CA GLU A 349 6.15 -7.98 -17.86
C GLU A 349 6.73 -8.47 -19.21
N LYS A 350 7.19 -7.53 -20.05
CA LYS A 350 7.63 -7.83 -21.44
C LYS A 350 6.49 -8.49 -22.24
N ASN A 351 6.61 -9.79 -22.52
CA ASN A 351 5.62 -10.56 -23.30
C ASN A 351 4.90 -11.64 -22.47
N VAL A 352 5.12 -11.66 -21.17
CA VAL A 352 4.51 -12.65 -20.25
C VAL A 352 3.55 -11.95 -19.31
N THR A 353 2.35 -12.50 -19.18
CA THR A 353 1.36 -12.04 -18.18
C THR A 353 1.48 -12.93 -16.95
N LYS A 354 1.71 -12.31 -15.78
CA LYS A 354 1.85 -12.96 -14.48
C LYS A 354 1.19 -12.14 -13.40
N HIS A 355 0.81 -12.77 -12.33
CA HIS A 355 0.36 -12.02 -11.15
C HIS A 355 1.51 -11.18 -10.58
N ALA A 356 1.23 -9.95 -10.12
CA ALA A 356 2.26 -9.07 -9.55
C ALA A 356 2.99 -9.71 -8.35
N PHE A 357 2.30 -10.58 -7.59
CA PHE A 357 2.91 -11.37 -6.50
C PHE A 357 3.96 -12.37 -7.02
N GLU A 358 3.69 -13.03 -8.16
CA GLU A 358 4.66 -13.94 -8.79
C GLU A 358 5.89 -13.17 -9.29
N ILE A 359 5.67 -12.02 -9.92
CA ILE A 359 6.77 -11.14 -10.36
C ILE A 359 7.61 -10.70 -9.16
N ALA A 360 6.98 -10.27 -8.06
CA ALA A 360 7.67 -9.86 -6.85
C ALA A 360 8.52 -10.99 -6.25
N LEU A 361 7.93 -12.18 -6.10
CA LEU A 361 8.62 -13.36 -5.56
C LEU A 361 9.78 -13.81 -6.47
N GLU A 362 9.61 -13.77 -7.80
CA GLU A 362 10.69 -14.06 -8.76
C GLU A 362 11.86 -13.08 -8.63
N LYS A 363 11.57 -11.75 -8.51
CA LYS A 363 12.63 -10.74 -8.33
C LYS A 363 13.37 -10.91 -7.00
N MET A 364 12.67 -11.32 -5.95
CA MET A 364 13.29 -11.60 -4.64
C MET A 364 14.07 -12.94 -4.67
N SER A 365 13.52 -13.96 -5.29
CA SER A 365 14.17 -15.27 -5.39
C SER A 365 15.41 -15.26 -6.26
N SER A 366 15.46 -14.44 -7.31
CA SER A 366 16.64 -14.23 -8.16
C SER A 366 17.68 -13.27 -7.56
N GLU A 367 17.48 -12.85 -6.31
CA GLU A 367 18.34 -11.91 -5.58
C GLU A 367 18.51 -10.52 -6.24
N VAL A 368 17.67 -10.19 -7.21
CA VAL A 368 17.62 -8.87 -7.84
C VAL A 368 17.09 -7.83 -6.86
N VAL A 369 16.20 -8.25 -5.93
CA VAL A 369 15.56 -7.40 -4.95
C VAL A 369 15.72 -7.96 -3.54
N ASP A 370 16.32 -7.17 -2.66
CA ASP A 370 16.26 -7.35 -1.20
C ASP A 370 15.69 -6.08 -0.57
N VAL A 371 14.53 -6.22 0.05
CA VAL A 371 13.80 -5.13 0.73
C VAL A 371 13.76 -5.32 2.25
N SER A 372 14.37 -6.37 2.78
CA SER A 372 14.35 -6.74 4.20
C SER A 372 14.85 -5.63 5.12
N TRP A 373 15.73 -4.76 4.64
CA TRP A 373 16.26 -3.59 5.34
C TRP A 373 15.19 -2.53 5.66
N MET A 374 14.05 -2.54 4.97
CA MET A 374 12.95 -1.61 5.25
C MET A 374 12.24 -1.92 6.57
N ILE A 375 12.39 -3.15 7.11
CA ILE A 375 11.82 -3.51 8.42
C ILE A 375 12.68 -2.90 9.51
N THR A 376 12.38 -1.67 9.89
CA THR A 376 13.11 -0.94 10.93
C THR A 376 12.64 -1.32 12.34
N HIS A 377 11.40 -1.82 12.47
CA HIS A 377 10.81 -2.12 13.78
C HIS A 377 10.04 -3.44 13.76
N LYS A 378 10.33 -4.29 14.74
CA LYS A 378 9.65 -5.57 14.95
C LYS A 378 9.03 -5.59 16.35
N PHE A 379 7.77 -5.98 16.44
CA PHE A 379 6.98 -6.01 17.67
C PHE A 379 6.33 -7.38 17.86
N ASN A 380 6.34 -7.90 19.09
CA ASN A 380 5.69 -9.18 19.38
C ASN A 380 4.16 -9.00 19.49
N PHE A 381 3.41 -9.75 18.70
CA PHE A 381 1.97 -9.80 18.83
C PHE A 381 1.56 -10.94 19.79
N PRO A 382 0.58 -10.73 20.68
CA PRO A 382 -0.22 -9.51 20.87
C PRO A 382 0.38 -8.53 21.89
N LYS A 383 1.49 -8.85 22.53
CA LYS A 383 2.05 -8.12 23.68
C LYS A 383 2.32 -6.63 23.37
N ASP A 384 2.92 -6.35 22.22
CA ASP A 384 3.43 -5.02 21.88
C ASP A 384 2.52 -4.21 20.94
N TYR A 385 1.25 -4.64 20.71
CA TYR A 385 0.42 -4.03 19.67
C TYR A 385 0.22 -2.51 19.84
N LYS A 386 -0.01 -2.02 21.07
CA LYS A 386 -0.16 -0.57 21.32
C LYS A 386 1.12 0.21 21.00
N LYS A 387 2.28 -0.37 21.32
CA LYS A 387 3.58 0.23 21.04
C LYS A 387 3.81 0.28 19.52
N ALA A 388 3.53 -0.81 18.83
CA ALA A 388 3.64 -0.90 17.37
C ALA A 388 2.77 0.17 16.67
N LEU A 389 1.49 0.27 17.05
CA LEU A 389 0.58 1.29 16.52
C LEU A 389 1.06 2.71 16.83
N LYS A 390 1.51 2.99 18.07
CA LYS A 390 2.05 4.28 18.45
C LYS A 390 3.24 4.69 17.57
N TYR A 391 4.13 3.77 17.26
CA TYR A 391 5.30 4.00 16.41
C TYR A 391 4.86 4.22 14.96
N SER A 392 3.95 3.41 14.45
CA SER A 392 3.42 3.52 13.09
C SER A 392 2.63 4.82 12.85
N MET A 393 1.94 5.35 13.87
CA MET A 393 1.26 6.64 13.82
C MET A 393 2.21 7.85 13.88
N ASN A 394 3.46 7.66 14.27
CA ASN A 394 4.45 8.72 14.45
C ASN A 394 5.79 8.33 13.80
N LYS A 395 5.73 7.85 12.55
CA LYS A 395 6.86 7.27 11.81
C LYS A 395 8.11 8.15 11.83
N GLU A 396 7.95 9.43 11.53
CA GLU A 396 9.04 10.40 11.50
C GLU A 396 9.77 10.50 12.85
N ARG A 397 9.01 10.60 13.96
CA ARG A 397 9.56 10.69 15.32
C ARG A 397 10.39 9.47 15.72
N TYR A 398 9.99 8.28 15.25
CA TYR A 398 10.60 7.01 15.66
C TYR A 398 11.49 6.39 14.57
N GLY A 399 11.68 7.06 13.43
CA GLY A 399 12.49 6.54 12.33
C GLY A 399 11.90 5.26 11.70
N VAL A 400 10.57 5.19 11.59
CA VAL A 400 9.89 3.99 11.06
C VAL A 400 9.78 4.08 9.54
N VAL A 401 10.42 3.17 8.83
CA VAL A 401 10.12 2.89 7.43
C VAL A 401 8.99 1.86 7.39
N LYS A 402 9.23 0.68 7.96
CA LYS A 402 8.22 -0.37 8.12
C LYS A 402 8.27 -0.96 9.53
N ALA A 403 7.10 -1.08 10.13
CA ALA A 403 6.89 -1.82 11.37
C ALA A 403 6.15 -3.13 11.05
N VAL A 404 6.55 -4.22 11.71
CA VAL A 404 5.91 -5.52 11.56
C VAL A 404 5.58 -6.13 12.92
N PHE A 405 4.45 -6.82 12.99
CA PHE A 405 4.17 -7.76 14.07
C PHE A 405 4.88 -9.08 13.79
N SER A 406 5.44 -9.70 14.83
CA SER A 406 5.93 -11.06 14.81
C SER A 406 5.08 -11.92 15.72
N PHE A 407 4.71 -13.08 15.22
CA PHE A 407 3.98 -14.09 15.98
C PHE A 407 5.00 -15.15 16.39
N ASN A 408 5.23 -15.26 17.69
CA ASN A 408 6.07 -16.34 18.20
C ASN A 408 5.35 -17.66 17.91
N SER A 409 6.10 -18.63 17.35
CA SER A 409 5.68 -20.01 17.10
C SER A 409 5.33 -20.72 18.40
#